data_49c34d97d43689f39c0ec7677be78f72
#
_entry.id   49c34d97d43689f39c0ec7677be78f72
#
_cell.length_a   1.000
_cell.length_b   1.000
_cell.length_c   1.000
_cell.angle_alpha   90.00
_cell.angle_beta   90.00
_cell.angle_gamma   90.00
#
_symmetry.space_group_name_H-M   'P 1'
#
loop_
_entity.id
_entity.type
_entity.pdbx_description
1 polymer ?
#
loop_
_entity_poly.entity_id
_entity_poly.type
_entity_poly.pdbx_seq_one_letter_code
_entity_poly.pdbx_strand_id
1 'polypeptide(L)'
;GVTQTCFATETLLNEMADLVGISPWEIRYRNAIRPGEVLPNGQIVGPETGLVETLEAIKPYYDEAVKNGEPVGLACAMKNAGVGVGLPDYGRCKLVIGDDGKVHIRAGASCIGQGLGTVLVQLVVTNAKLTRDQVVYDGNSTFITPDSGDTSGSRQTLVTGEACRRACLLLRDAMEYRSLSDLKGQEFYGEYYAKTNPLGANVPNPVSHVAYGYATQMCILDKETGKIKKMVAAHDVGKAINPLSCEGQIEGGVVMSMGYALTEQYPLDHGKPTAKYGTLGLFRSHQIPEIKAIVIDKPGLNLANGAIGIGEITSIPTAPAIAQAYYRYDGERRRSLPLDHTPYKK
;
A
#
# COMPACT_ATOMS: atom_id res chain seq x y z
N GLY A 1 1.11 1.94 13.93
CA GLY A 1 2.17 1.23 14.66
C GLY A 1 3.05 0.33 13.77
N VAL A 2 2.66 0.10 12.52
CA VAL A 2 3.37 -0.84 11.62
C VAL A 2 4.77 -0.35 11.25
N THR A 3 4.95 0.94 11.02
CA THR A 3 6.25 1.54 10.68
C THR A 3 7.28 1.35 11.79
N GLN A 4 6.86 1.49 13.05
CA GLN A 4 7.72 1.31 14.21
C GLN A 4 8.16 -0.15 14.39
N THR A 5 7.22 -1.09 14.29
CA THR A 5 7.53 -2.52 14.39
C THR A 5 8.38 -2.99 13.22
N CYS A 6 8.12 -2.51 12.00
CA CYS A 6 8.93 -2.81 10.83
C CYS A 6 10.37 -2.28 11.01
N PHE A 7 10.54 -1.05 11.51
CA PHE A 7 11.87 -0.50 11.77
C PHE A 7 12.67 -1.39 12.72
N ALA A 8 12.08 -1.83 13.82
CA ALA A 8 12.74 -2.70 14.78
C ALA A 8 13.08 -4.09 14.17
N THR A 9 12.10 -4.74 13.53
CA THR A 9 12.28 -6.09 12.96
C THR A 9 13.31 -6.10 11.84
N GLU A 10 13.23 -5.16 10.92
CA GLU A 10 14.12 -5.07 9.76
C GLU A 10 15.55 -4.69 10.16
N THR A 11 15.72 -3.86 11.21
CA THR A 11 17.03 -3.57 11.79
C THR A 11 17.66 -4.82 12.41
N LEU A 12 16.88 -5.62 13.14
CA LEU A 12 17.35 -6.90 13.69
C LEU A 12 17.71 -7.89 12.59
N LEU A 13 16.92 -7.99 11.52
CA LEU A 13 17.27 -8.86 10.37
C LEU A 13 18.59 -8.45 9.72
N ASN A 14 18.89 -7.16 9.63
CA ASN A 14 20.17 -6.68 9.13
C ASN A 14 21.34 -7.07 10.05
N GLU A 15 21.16 -6.99 11.38
CA GLU A 15 22.16 -7.46 12.35
C GLU A 15 22.35 -8.97 12.25
N MET A 16 21.28 -9.74 12.11
CA MET A 16 21.35 -11.19 11.91
C MET A 16 22.07 -11.57 10.61
N ALA A 17 21.83 -10.84 9.51
CA ALA A 17 22.53 -11.08 8.26
C ALA A 17 24.05 -10.93 8.42
N ASP A 18 24.50 -9.87 9.12
CA ASP A 18 25.90 -9.64 9.41
C ASP A 18 26.49 -10.75 10.30
N LEU A 19 25.77 -11.21 11.33
CA LEU A 19 26.19 -12.26 12.23
C LEU A 19 26.36 -13.62 11.55
N VAL A 20 25.50 -13.96 10.58
CA VAL A 20 25.58 -15.22 9.83
C VAL A 20 26.38 -15.11 8.54
N GLY A 21 26.91 -13.93 8.21
CA GLY A 21 27.80 -13.70 7.07
C GLY A 21 27.12 -13.77 5.70
N ILE A 22 25.85 -13.41 5.60
CA ILE A 22 25.13 -13.33 4.33
C ILE A 22 24.63 -11.90 4.08
N SER A 23 24.25 -11.60 2.81
CA SER A 23 23.76 -10.28 2.49
C SER A 23 22.37 -9.99 3.10
N PRO A 24 22.04 -8.71 3.36
CA PRO A 24 20.68 -8.31 3.74
C PRO A 24 19.60 -8.75 2.75
N TRP A 25 19.92 -8.82 1.46
CA TRP A 25 19.00 -9.35 0.44
C TRP A 25 18.81 -10.86 0.61
N GLU A 26 19.89 -11.60 0.76
CA GLU A 26 19.88 -13.06 0.85
C GLU A 26 19.12 -13.59 2.07
N ILE A 27 19.27 -12.97 3.24
CA ILE A 27 18.53 -13.39 4.44
C ILE A 27 17.03 -13.24 4.24
N ARG A 28 16.58 -12.15 3.56
CA ARG A 28 15.17 -11.92 3.28
C ARG A 28 14.65 -12.87 2.22
N TYR A 29 15.41 -13.12 1.16
CA TYR A 29 14.99 -14.00 0.07
C TYR A 29 14.79 -15.45 0.53
N ARG A 30 15.70 -15.95 1.38
CA ARG A 30 15.60 -17.30 1.98
C ARG A 30 14.41 -17.46 2.89
N ASN A 31 14.05 -16.40 3.62
CA ASN A 31 12.96 -16.41 4.61
C ASN A 31 11.68 -15.74 4.11
N ALA A 32 11.63 -15.29 2.86
CA ALA A 32 10.43 -14.68 2.29
C ALA A 32 9.28 -15.68 2.25
N ILE A 33 8.11 -15.27 2.74
CA ILE A 33 6.91 -16.08 2.66
C ILE A 33 6.49 -16.31 1.21
N ARG A 34 6.03 -17.51 0.89
CA ARG A 34 5.61 -17.97 -0.43
C ARG A 34 4.18 -18.48 -0.42
N PRO A 35 3.49 -18.50 -1.59
CA PRO A 35 2.15 -19.09 -1.70
C PRO A 35 2.07 -20.48 -1.07
N GLY A 36 1.04 -20.69 -0.25
CA GLY A 36 0.79 -21.95 0.47
C GLY A 36 1.52 -22.08 1.81
N GLU A 37 2.42 -21.16 2.16
CA GLU A 37 3.06 -21.14 3.47
C GLU A 37 2.15 -20.51 4.54
N VAL A 38 2.50 -20.72 5.81
CA VAL A 38 1.69 -20.38 6.96
C VAL A 38 2.28 -19.18 7.71
N LEU A 39 1.47 -18.16 7.92
CA LEU A 39 1.82 -17.02 8.78
C LEU A 39 1.86 -17.42 10.27
N PRO A 40 2.55 -16.67 11.13
CA PRO A 40 2.61 -16.97 12.57
C PRO A 40 1.25 -17.05 13.28
N ASN A 41 0.22 -16.42 12.71
CA ASN A 41 -1.16 -16.49 13.21
C ASN A 41 -1.95 -17.72 12.71
N GLY A 42 -1.32 -18.60 11.92
CA GLY A 42 -1.92 -19.81 11.36
C GLY A 42 -2.60 -19.65 10.01
N GLN A 43 -2.69 -18.45 9.44
CA GLN A 43 -3.27 -18.22 8.12
C GLN A 43 -2.35 -18.75 7.02
N ILE A 44 -2.92 -19.55 6.11
CA ILE A 44 -2.24 -19.96 4.87
C ILE A 44 -2.37 -18.84 3.85
N VAL A 45 -1.24 -18.36 3.30
CA VAL A 45 -1.26 -17.29 2.29
C VAL A 45 -1.56 -17.84 0.90
N GLY A 46 -2.28 -17.05 0.12
CA GLY A 46 -2.76 -17.41 -1.21
C GLY A 46 -1.72 -17.20 -2.33
N PRO A 47 -2.11 -17.53 -3.58
CA PRO A 47 -1.24 -17.36 -4.75
C PRO A 47 -0.87 -15.91 -5.06
N GLU A 48 -1.61 -14.94 -4.53
CA GLU A 48 -1.36 -13.50 -4.65
C GLU A 48 -0.20 -12.99 -3.79
N THR A 49 0.53 -13.86 -3.10
CA THR A 49 1.65 -13.51 -2.23
C THR A 49 2.90 -13.16 -3.05
N GLY A 50 3.25 -11.89 -3.12
CA GLY A 50 4.26 -11.35 -4.03
C GLY A 50 5.55 -10.84 -3.38
N LEU A 51 5.90 -11.26 -2.15
CA LEU A 51 7.13 -10.78 -1.48
C LEU A 51 8.40 -11.17 -2.25
N VAL A 52 8.45 -12.38 -2.78
CA VAL A 52 9.59 -12.88 -3.56
C VAL A 52 9.79 -12.00 -4.81
N GLU A 53 8.73 -11.72 -5.52
CA GLU A 53 8.76 -10.90 -6.73
C GLU A 53 9.22 -9.46 -6.44
N THR A 54 8.86 -8.89 -5.29
CA THR A 54 9.38 -7.56 -4.90
C THR A 54 10.89 -7.59 -4.62
N LEU A 55 11.39 -8.67 -3.99
CA LEU A 55 12.82 -8.88 -3.75
C LEU A 55 13.60 -9.08 -5.05
N GLU A 56 13.06 -9.87 -5.97
CA GLU A 56 13.68 -10.11 -7.29
C GLU A 56 13.73 -8.84 -8.14
N ALA A 57 12.68 -8.01 -8.10
CA ALA A 57 12.65 -6.74 -8.82
C ALA A 57 13.69 -5.73 -8.33
N ILE A 58 14.04 -5.76 -7.03
CA ILE A 58 15.08 -4.92 -6.44
C ILE A 58 16.49 -5.46 -6.72
N LYS A 59 16.64 -6.77 -6.91
CA LYS A 59 17.94 -7.45 -7.00
C LYS A 59 18.95 -6.82 -7.97
N PRO A 60 18.59 -6.48 -9.21
CA PRO A 60 19.53 -5.86 -10.15
C PRO A 60 20.10 -4.53 -9.63
N TYR A 61 19.27 -3.70 -9.03
CA TYR A 61 19.68 -2.40 -8.46
C TYR A 61 20.58 -2.58 -7.23
N TYR A 62 20.24 -3.58 -6.41
CA TYR A 62 21.03 -3.92 -5.23
C TYR A 62 22.45 -4.40 -5.62
N ASP A 63 22.55 -5.33 -6.56
CA ASP A 63 23.82 -5.88 -7.03
C ASP A 63 24.69 -4.79 -7.69
N GLU A 64 24.08 -3.90 -8.47
CA GLU A 64 24.77 -2.78 -9.09
C GLU A 64 25.35 -1.83 -8.02
N ALA A 65 24.57 -1.44 -7.02
CA ALA A 65 25.00 -0.57 -5.94
C ALA A 65 26.14 -1.21 -5.14
N VAL A 66 26.02 -2.49 -4.80
CA VAL A 66 27.07 -3.25 -4.09
C VAL A 66 28.35 -3.33 -4.93
N LYS A 67 28.26 -3.66 -6.22
CA LYS A 67 29.39 -3.72 -7.16
C LYS A 67 30.11 -2.38 -7.26
N ASN A 68 29.35 -1.28 -7.26
CA ASN A 68 29.91 0.08 -7.28
C ASN A 68 30.44 0.51 -5.90
N GLY A 69 30.31 -0.31 -4.87
CA GLY A 69 30.69 -0.01 -3.48
C GLY A 69 29.86 1.14 -2.90
N GLU A 70 28.63 1.36 -3.36
CA GLU A 70 27.73 2.39 -2.82
C GLU A 70 27.13 1.92 -1.49
N PRO A 71 26.98 2.83 -0.50
CA PRO A 71 26.28 2.48 0.73
C PRO A 71 24.80 2.21 0.44
N VAL A 72 24.39 0.95 0.57
CA VAL A 72 23.04 0.50 0.23
C VAL A 72 22.40 -0.22 1.41
N GLY A 73 21.13 0.09 1.65
CA GLY A 73 20.29 -0.62 2.59
C GLY A 73 18.97 -1.01 1.96
N LEU A 74 18.39 -2.10 2.41
CA LEU A 74 17.08 -2.55 1.97
C LEU A 74 16.25 -3.09 3.14
N ALA A 75 14.94 -3.05 2.97
CA ALA A 75 13.98 -3.58 3.93
C ALA A 75 12.73 -4.08 3.20
N CYS A 76 12.08 -5.06 3.84
CA CYS A 76 10.81 -5.60 3.38
C CYS A 76 9.66 -5.19 4.31
N ALA A 77 8.44 -5.27 3.80
CA ALA A 77 7.23 -5.12 4.61
C ALA A 77 6.11 -6.03 4.09
N MET A 78 5.26 -6.43 5.02
CA MET A 78 3.96 -7.02 4.77
C MET A 78 2.90 -6.16 5.46
N LYS A 79 1.82 -5.83 4.77
CA LYS A 79 0.72 -5.03 5.34
C LYS A 79 -0.63 -5.59 4.89
N ASN A 80 -1.51 -5.78 5.86
CA ASN A 80 -2.88 -6.15 5.57
C ASN A 80 -3.62 -5.11 4.71
N ALA A 81 -4.50 -5.59 3.84
CA ALA A 81 -5.56 -4.82 3.20
C ALA A 81 -6.90 -5.25 3.81
N GLY A 82 -7.68 -4.27 4.28
CA GLY A 82 -8.87 -4.50 5.10
C GLY A 82 -8.63 -4.35 6.60
N VAL A 83 -9.71 -4.25 7.37
CA VAL A 83 -9.67 -4.08 8.84
C VAL A 83 -9.21 -5.36 9.52
N GLY A 84 -9.81 -6.50 9.17
CA GLY A 84 -9.41 -7.82 9.63
C GLY A 84 -9.74 -8.15 11.08
N VAL A 85 -9.10 -9.19 11.58
CA VAL A 85 -9.10 -9.70 12.97
C VAL A 85 -10.48 -9.86 13.60
N GLY A 86 -11.46 -10.26 12.77
CA GLY A 86 -12.85 -10.50 13.22
C GLY A 86 -13.70 -9.23 13.34
N LEU A 87 -13.14 -8.06 13.04
CA LEU A 87 -13.91 -6.80 13.06
C LEU A 87 -14.79 -6.69 11.81
N PRO A 88 -15.97 -6.03 11.90
CA PRO A 88 -16.82 -5.77 10.75
C PRO A 88 -16.10 -4.89 9.72
N ASP A 89 -16.12 -5.32 8.46
CA ASP A 89 -15.50 -4.61 7.35
C ASP A 89 -16.39 -4.71 6.11
N TYR A 90 -17.21 -3.67 5.88
CA TYR A 90 -18.20 -3.61 4.80
C TYR A 90 -17.78 -2.62 3.73
N GLY A 91 -17.89 -3.05 2.48
CA GLY A 91 -17.95 -2.14 1.32
C GLY A 91 -19.34 -2.10 0.75
N ARG A 92 -19.79 -0.91 0.34
CA ARG A 92 -21.09 -0.69 -0.31
C ARG A 92 -20.95 0.29 -1.44
N CYS A 93 -21.60 -0.03 -2.55
CA CYS A 93 -21.62 0.83 -3.73
C CYS A 93 -22.97 0.73 -4.42
N LYS A 94 -23.47 1.86 -4.89
CA LYS A 94 -24.69 1.97 -5.68
C LYS A 94 -24.36 2.58 -7.04
N LEU A 95 -24.83 1.95 -8.11
CA LEU A 95 -24.80 2.49 -9.45
C LEU A 95 -26.23 2.95 -9.79
N VAL A 96 -26.38 4.21 -10.15
CA VAL A 96 -27.68 4.81 -10.50
C VAL A 96 -27.64 5.25 -11.95
N ILE A 97 -28.65 4.87 -12.74
CA ILE A 97 -28.75 5.36 -14.11
C ILE A 97 -29.47 6.71 -14.08
N GLY A 98 -28.69 7.77 -14.33
CA GLY A 98 -29.21 9.15 -14.30
C GLY A 98 -30.11 9.50 -15.46
N ASP A 99 -30.81 10.65 -15.35
CA ASP A 99 -31.64 11.20 -16.44
C ASP A 99 -30.81 11.57 -17.67
N ASP A 100 -29.51 11.83 -17.48
CA ASP A 100 -28.52 12.05 -18.54
C ASP A 100 -28.12 10.75 -19.29
N GLY A 101 -28.67 9.61 -18.86
CA GLY A 101 -28.39 8.29 -19.46
C GLY A 101 -27.02 7.72 -19.08
N LYS A 102 -26.35 8.28 -18.07
CA LYS A 102 -25.04 7.79 -17.58
C LYS A 102 -25.17 7.01 -16.28
N VAL A 103 -24.13 6.24 -15.99
CA VAL A 103 -24.01 5.47 -14.75
C VAL A 103 -23.32 6.33 -13.70
N HIS A 104 -24.06 6.70 -12.68
CA HIS A 104 -23.58 7.47 -11.53
C HIS A 104 -23.12 6.55 -10.42
N ILE A 105 -21.85 6.65 -10.02
CA ILE A 105 -21.26 5.86 -8.93
C ILE A 105 -21.49 6.60 -7.62
N ARG A 106 -22.12 5.94 -6.66
CA ARG A 106 -22.36 6.43 -5.30
C ARG A 106 -21.78 5.46 -4.29
N ALA A 107 -20.73 5.88 -3.61
CA ALA A 107 -20.07 5.12 -2.54
C ALA A 107 -19.64 6.06 -1.42
N GLY A 108 -19.92 5.72 -0.17
CA GLY A 108 -19.57 6.53 1.00
C GLY A 108 -18.09 6.49 1.38
N ALA A 109 -17.29 5.76 0.60
CA ALA A 109 -15.85 5.66 0.78
C ALA A 109 -15.14 6.97 0.42
N SER A 110 -14.47 7.61 1.36
CA SER A 110 -13.81 8.91 1.14
C SER A 110 -12.52 8.79 0.35
N CYS A 111 -12.37 9.65 -0.65
CA CYS A 111 -11.09 9.90 -1.29
C CYS A 111 -10.32 10.94 -0.46
N ILE A 112 -9.17 10.54 0.09
CA ILE A 112 -8.28 11.40 0.91
C ILE A 112 -7.04 11.84 0.13
N GLY A 113 -7.09 11.78 -1.22
CA GLY A 113 -5.99 12.07 -2.14
C GLY A 113 -5.46 10.85 -2.90
N GLN A 114 -5.85 9.63 -2.50
CA GLN A 114 -5.37 8.37 -3.11
C GLN A 114 -6.05 8.01 -4.45
N GLY A 115 -6.99 8.81 -4.96
CA GLY A 115 -7.58 8.61 -6.27
C GLY A 115 -8.71 7.58 -6.34
N LEU A 116 -9.41 7.29 -5.24
CA LEU A 116 -10.47 6.27 -5.20
C LEU A 116 -11.56 6.48 -6.25
N GLY A 117 -11.99 7.72 -6.48
CA GLY A 117 -13.02 8.02 -7.49
C GLY A 117 -12.61 7.54 -8.89
N THR A 118 -11.35 7.76 -9.28
CA THR A 118 -10.79 7.27 -10.55
C THR A 118 -10.78 5.75 -10.60
N VAL A 119 -10.36 5.09 -9.52
CA VAL A 119 -10.33 3.62 -9.41
C VAL A 119 -11.75 3.04 -9.56
N LEU A 120 -12.76 3.62 -8.89
CA LEU A 120 -14.15 3.16 -9.01
C LEU A 120 -14.68 3.34 -10.44
N VAL A 121 -14.36 4.46 -11.10
CA VAL A 121 -14.73 4.66 -12.52
C VAL A 121 -14.11 3.59 -13.41
N GLN A 122 -12.81 3.28 -13.23
CA GLN A 122 -12.12 2.24 -13.99
C GLN A 122 -12.73 0.85 -13.73
N LEU A 123 -13.10 0.54 -12.48
CA LEU A 123 -13.78 -0.71 -12.15
C LEU A 123 -15.15 -0.80 -12.85
N VAL A 124 -15.93 0.29 -12.89
CA VAL A 124 -17.24 0.30 -13.58
C VAL A 124 -17.05 0.12 -15.08
N VAL A 125 -16.16 0.88 -15.71
CA VAL A 125 -15.85 0.76 -17.13
C VAL A 125 -15.48 -0.68 -17.50
N THR A 126 -14.60 -1.31 -16.70
CA THR A 126 -14.14 -2.67 -16.96
C THR A 126 -15.21 -3.73 -16.73
N ASN A 127 -15.91 -3.68 -15.59
CA ASN A 127 -16.83 -4.76 -15.19
C ASN A 127 -18.22 -4.66 -15.83
N ALA A 128 -18.73 -3.45 -16.07
CA ALA A 128 -19.98 -3.24 -16.78
C ALA A 128 -19.80 -3.12 -18.30
N LYS A 129 -18.55 -3.17 -18.82
CA LYS A 129 -18.21 -3.02 -20.25
C LYS A 129 -18.74 -1.71 -20.86
N LEU A 130 -18.54 -0.63 -20.13
CA LEU A 130 -18.93 0.73 -20.54
C LEU A 130 -17.73 1.53 -21.05
N THR A 131 -18.00 2.65 -21.71
CA THR A 131 -16.98 3.64 -22.04
C THR A 131 -16.83 4.67 -20.91
N ARG A 132 -15.71 5.39 -20.87
CA ARG A 132 -15.43 6.37 -19.80
C ARG A 132 -16.46 7.51 -19.74
N ASP A 133 -16.95 7.96 -20.87
CA ASP A 133 -17.93 9.04 -21.00
C ASP A 133 -19.33 8.65 -20.50
N GLN A 134 -19.64 7.35 -20.41
CA GLN A 134 -20.87 6.82 -19.86
C GLN A 134 -20.88 6.75 -18.32
N VAL A 135 -19.77 7.04 -17.65
CA VAL A 135 -19.62 6.85 -16.20
C VAL A 135 -19.29 8.16 -15.50
N VAL A 136 -20.02 8.47 -14.43
CA VAL A 136 -19.82 9.65 -13.58
C VAL A 136 -19.60 9.21 -12.14
N TYR A 137 -18.62 9.81 -11.46
CA TYR A 137 -18.44 9.65 -10.04
C TYR A 137 -19.06 10.85 -9.32
N ASP A 138 -20.14 10.62 -8.55
CA ASP A 138 -20.89 11.69 -7.89
C ASP A 138 -20.17 12.29 -6.66
N GLY A 139 -19.02 11.72 -6.28
CA GLY A 139 -18.33 12.12 -5.05
C GLY A 139 -19.00 11.52 -3.80
N ASN A 140 -18.63 12.06 -2.65
CA ASN A 140 -19.11 11.59 -1.36
C ASN A 140 -20.18 12.53 -0.79
N SER A 141 -21.33 11.97 -0.45
CA SER A 141 -22.39 12.67 0.24
C SER A 141 -23.17 11.70 1.12
N THR A 142 -23.24 11.96 2.39
CA THR A 142 -24.00 11.14 3.35
C THR A 142 -25.51 11.09 3.06
N PHE A 143 -26.02 11.98 2.20
CA PHE A 143 -27.44 12.01 1.82
C PHE A 143 -27.80 10.99 0.73
N ILE A 144 -26.83 10.62 -0.13
CA ILE A 144 -27.10 9.80 -1.32
C ILE A 144 -26.23 8.57 -1.44
N THR A 145 -25.11 8.50 -0.70
CA THR A 145 -24.19 7.37 -0.77
C THR A 145 -24.45 6.36 0.35
N PRO A 146 -24.36 5.05 0.06
CA PRO A 146 -24.39 4.05 1.12
C PRO A 146 -23.10 4.14 1.95
N ASP A 147 -23.19 3.91 3.26
CA ASP A 147 -22.04 3.82 4.13
C ASP A 147 -21.12 2.67 3.68
N SER A 148 -19.86 2.97 3.45
CA SER A 148 -18.83 2.01 2.99
C SER A 148 -17.64 1.95 3.96
N GLY A 149 -17.83 2.43 5.18
CA GLY A 149 -16.82 2.45 6.24
C GLY A 149 -15.69 3.45 6.00
N ASP A 150 -14.80 3.53 6.96
CA ASP A 150 -13.68 4.48 6.99
C ASP A 150 -12.65 4.19 5.89
N THR A 151 -11.97 5.24 5.41
CA THR A 151 -10.79 5.10 4.57
C THR A 151 -9.56 4.90 5.46
N SER A 152 -9.29 3.65 5.79
CA SER A 152 -8.23 3.19 6.69
C SER A 152 -7.82 1.76 6.31
N GLY A 153 -6.73 1.22 6.85
CA GLY A 153 -6.33 -0.17 6.66
C GLY A 153 -6.12 -0.59 5.20
N SER A 154 -5.86 0.35 4.30
CA SER A 154 -5.69 0.11 2.85
C SER A 154 -6.87 -0.65 2.21
N ARG A 155 -8.09 -0.43 2.71
CA ARG A 155 -9.27 -1.27 2.41
C ARG A 155 -10.09 -0.85 1.19
N GLN A 156 -10.04 0.42 0.77
CA GLN A 156 -11.07 0.93 -0.14
C GLN A 156 -11.06 0.29 -1.53
N THR A 157 -9.89 0.14 -2.17
CA THR A 157 -9.82 -0.52 -3.49
C THR A 157 -10.27 -1.98 -3.41
N LEU A 158 -9.95 -2.69 -2.32
CA LEU A 158 -10.32 -4.09 -2.13
C LEU A 158 -11.80 -4.22 -1.72
N VAL A 159 -12.21 -3.60 -0.63
CA VAL A 159 -13.53 -3.85 0.01
C VAL A 159 -14.64 -3.07 -0.70
N THR A 160 -14.48 -1.76 -0.88
CA THR A 160 -15.45 -0.96 -1.64
C THR A 160 -15.38 -1.26 -3.14
N GLY A 161 -14.17 -1.53 -3.68
CA GLY A 161 -14.01 -1.94 -5.07
C GLY A 161 -14.71 -3.26 -5.38
N GLU A 162 -14.69 -4.26 -4.47
CA GLU A 162 -15.45 -5.50 -4.64
C GLU A 162 -16.97 -5.24 -4.59
N ALA A 163 -17.44 -4.38 -3.71
CA ALA A 163 -18.86 -3.98 -3.69
C ALA A 163 -19.27 -3.30 -5.00
N CYS A 164 -18.42 -2.41 -5.52
CA CYS A 164 -18.61 -1.78 -6.82
C CYS A 164 -18.66 -2.81 -7.96
N ARG A 165 -17.72 -3.77 -7.97
CA ARG A 165 -17.70 -4.87 -8.95
C ARG A 165 -19.01 -5.66 -8.93
N ARG A 166 -19.53 -5.98 -7.76
CA ARG A 166 -20.82 -6.70 -7.61
C ARG A 166 -22.00 -5.89 -8.19
N ALA A 167 -22.06 -4.59 -7.91
CA ALA A 167 -23.05 -3.72 -8.52
C ALA A 167 -22.93 -3.67 -10.06
N CYS A 168 -21.71 -3.67 -10.59
CA CYS A 168 -21.44 -3.72 -12.02
C CYS A 168 -21.95 -4.99 -12.68
N LEU A 169 -21.83 -6.14 -12.01
CA LEU A 169 -22.33 -7.41 -12.56
C LEU A 169 -23.86 -7.37 -12.70
N LEU A 170 -24.57 -6.85 -11.70
CA LEU A 170 -26.02 -6.68 -11.77
C LEU A 170 -26.46 -5.72 -12.90
N LEU A 171 -25.74 -4.61 -13.07
CA LEU A 171 -25.98 -3.68 -14.17
C LEU A 171 -25.73 -4.36 -15.53
N ARG A 172 -24.61 -5.07 -15.67
CA ARG A 172 -24.26 -5.77 -16.90
C ARG A 172 -25.33 -6.80 -17.30
N ASP A 173 -25.80 -7.58 -16.32
CA ASP A 173 -26.86 -8.58 -16.54
C ASP A 173 -28.16 -7.91 -17.00
N ALA A 174 -28.51 -6.75 -16.42
CA ALA A 174 -29.67 -5.96 -16.85
C ALA A 174 -29.48 -5.40 -18.27
N MET A 175 -28.27 -5.07 -18.67
CA MET A 175 -27.95 -4.55 -20.01
C MET A 175 -27.93 -5.63 -21.12
N GLU A 176 -28.00 -6.91 -20.79
CA GLU A 176 -28.08 -7.98 -21.80
C GLU A 176 -29.35 -7.82 -22.68
N TYR A 177 -30.41 -7.25 -22.12
CA TYR A 177 -31.71 -7.15 -22.79
C TYR A 177 -32.25 -5.71 -22.89
N ARG A 178 -31.54 -4.73 -22.31
CA ARG A 178 -31.96 -3.34 -22.25
C ARG A 178 -30.79 -2.37 -22.44
N SER A 179 -31.07 -1.24 -23.07
CA SER A 179 -30.09 -0.15 -23.16
C SER A 179 -29.98 0.64 -21.83
N LEU A 180 -28.93 1.44 -21.65
CA LEU A 180 -28.86 2.36 -20.51
C LEU A 180 -30.04 3.33 -20.45
N SER A 181 -30.57 3.76 -21.62
CA SER A 181 -31.75 4.64 -21.68
C SER A 181 -33.02 3.97 -21.14
N ASP A 182 -33.13 2.64 -21.30
CA ASP A 182 -34.29 1.88 -20.78
C ASP A 182 -34.17 1.62 -19.25
N LEU A 183 -32.98 1.83 -18.70
CA LEU A 183 -32.64 1.62 -17.28
C LEU A 183 -32.68 2.93 -16.47
N LYS A 184 -33.07 4.07 -17.05
CA LYS A 184 -33.12 5.36 -16.34
C LYS A 184 -33.88 5.27 -15.01
N GLY A 185 -33.30 5.86 -13.97
CA GLY A 185 -33.84 5.85 -12.62
C GLY A 185 -33.62 4.54 -11.84
N GLN A 186 -33.10 3.50 -12.49
CA GLN A 186 -32.81 2.25 -11.79
C GLN A 186 -31.50 2.32 -10.99
N GLU A 187 -31.47 1.57 -9.89
CA GLU A 187 -30.33 1.46 -8.98
C GLU A 187 -29.86 0.02 -8.93
N PHE A 188 -28.53 -0.16 -8.97
CA PHE A 188 -27.86 -1.44 -8.81
C PHE A 188 -26.95 -1.37 -7.58
N TYR A 189 -27.27 -2.16 -6.57
CA TYR A 189 -26.59 -2.12 -5.28
C TYR A 189 -25.68 -3.32 -5.12
N GLY A 190 -24.42 -3.06 -4.74
CA GLY A 190 -23.44 -4.06 -4.38
C GLY A 190 -22.96 -3.89 -2.95
N GLU A 191 -22.82 -5.00 -2.25
CA GLU A 191 -22.24 -5.07 -0.91
C GLU A 191 -21.21 -6.19 -0.85
N TYR A 192 -20.13 -5.94 -0.12
CA TYR A 192 -19.15 -6.95 0.24
C TYR A 192 -18.82 -6.84 1.73
N TYR A 193 -18.86 -7.98 2.40
CA TYR A 193 -18.40 -8.13 3.76
C TYR A 193 -17.12 -8.95 3.79
N ALA A 194 -16.01 -8.33 4.21
CA ALA A 194 -14.72 -8.98 4.36
C ALA A 194 -14.70 -9.81 5.65
N LYS A 195 -15.17 -11.05 5.55
CA LYS A 195 -15.26 -11.96 6.70
C LYS A 195 -13.87 -12.43 7.12
N THR A 196 -13.51 -12.16 8.39
CA THR A 196 -12.23 -12.56 8.98
C THR A 196 -12.44 -13.21 10.35
N ASN A 197 -11.39 -13.83 10.88
CA ASN A 197 -11.39 -14.44 12.20
C ASN A 197 -10.63 -13.57 13.21
N PRO A 198 -11.03 -13.54 14.47
CA PRO A 198 -10.24 -12.89 15.53
C PRO A 198 -8.88 -13.59 15.69
N LEU A 199 -7.90 -12.86 16.22
CA LEU A 199 -6.60 -13.46 16.54
C LEU A 199 -6.78 -14.59 17.56
N GLY A 200 -6.08 -15.71 17.33
CA GLY A 200 -6.18 -16.89 18.17
C GLY A 200 -7.43 -17.74 17.94
N ALA A 201 -8.20 -17.52 16.88
CA ALA A 201 -9.35 -18.35 16.53
C ALA A 201 -8.92 -19.81 16.33
N ASN A 202 -9.58 -20.71 17.03
CA ASN A 202 -9.34 -22.15 16.94
C ASN A 202 -10.15 -22.75 15.78
N VAL A 203 -9.73 -22.44 14.55
CA VAL A 203 -10.31 -22.98 13.32
C VAL A 203 -9.19 -23.40 12.36
N PRO A 204 -9.43 -24.36 11.46
CA PRO A 204 -8.48 -24.66 10.39
C PRO A 204 -8.30 -23.43 9.50
N ASN A 205 -7.05 -23.02 9.22
CA ASN A 205 -6.72 -21.87 8.41
C ASN A 205 -7.47 -20.58 8.85
N PRO A 206 -7.16 -20.00 10.01
CA PRO A 206 -7.80 -18.78 10.48
C PRO A 206 -7.43 -17.60 9.58
N VAL A 207 -8.41 -16.96 8.96
CA VAL A 207 -8.21 -15.81 8.08
C VAL A 207 -8.21 -14.54 8.92
N SER A 208 -7.06 -14.00 9.26
CA SER A 208 -6.96 -12.73 9.99
C SER A 208 -7.24 -11.52 9.12
N HIS A 209 -6.83 -11.57 7.84
CA HIS A 209 -7.10 -10.54 6.83
C HIS A 209 -7.35 -11.18 5.47
N VAL A 210 -8.20 -10.54 4.67
CA VAL A 210 -8.61 -11.08 3.36
C VAL A 210 -7.51 -10.99 2.31
N ALA A 211 -6.57 -10.07 2.47
CA ALA A 211 -5.40 -9.94 1.61
C ALA A 211 -4.25 -9.23 2.33
N TYR A 212 -3.04 -9.41 1.81
CA TYR A 212 -1.83 -8.71 2.23
C TYR A 212 -1.12 -8.12 1.02
N GLY A 213 -0.62 -6.88 1.16
CA GLY A 213 0.35 -6.32 0.24
C GLY A 213 1.77 -6.58 0.74
N TYR A 214 2.72 -6.65 -0.18
CA TYR A 214 4.14 -6.87 0.09
C TYR A 214 4.98 -5.79 -0.58
N ALA A 215 6.09 -5.44 0.06
CA ALA A 215 7.00 -4.44 -0.48
C ALA A 215 8.45 -4.74 -0.12
N THR A 216 9.34 -4.39 -1.04
CA THR A 216 10.77 -4.25 -0.78
C THR A 216 11.22 -2.87 -1.23
N GLN A 217 11.86 -2.12 -0.33
CA GLN A 217 12.43 -0.82 -0.65
C GLN A 217 13.93 -0.81 -0.38
N MET A 218 14.66 -0.03 -1.16
CA MET A 218 16.09 0.09 -1.10
C MET A 218 16.50 1.56 -1.14
N CYS A 219 17.46 1.93 -0.30
CA CYS A 219 18.09 3.24 -0.24
C CYS A 219 19.54 3.15 -0.66
N ILE A 220 19.99 4.04 -1.54
CA ILE A 220 21.37 4.22 -1.94
C ILE A 220 21.82 5.61 -1.50
N LEU A 221 22.90 5.70 -0.76
CA LEU A 221 23.52 6.98 -0.37
C LEU A 221 24.65 7.36 -1.32
N ASP A 222 24.80 8.66 -1.51
CA ASP A 222 25.98 9.25 -2.12
C ASP A 222 27.19 9.10 -1.18
N LYS A 223 28.30 8.57 -1.69
CA LYS A 223 29.48 8.22 -0.90
C LYS A 223 30.18 9.43 -0.28
N GLU A 224 30.11 10.58 -0.93
CA GLU A 224 30.84 11.79 -0.52
C GLU A 224 30.03 12.61 0.47
N THR A 225 28.71 12.74 0.21
CA THR A 225 27.83 13.63 0.97
C THR A 225 27.00 12.93 2.02
N GLY A 226 26.84 11.62 1.96
CA GLY A 226 25.92 10.84 2.80
C GLY A 226 24.43 11.15 2.55
N LYS A 227 24.10 11.93 1.52
CA LYS A 227 22.71 12.20 1.14
C LYS A 227 22.11 11.02 0.37
N ILE A 228 20.81 10.87 0.44
CA ILE A 228 20.11 9.87 -0.37
C ILE A 228 20.25 10.25 -1.84
N LYS A 229 20.90 9.36 -2.60
CA LYS A 229 21.07 9.47 -4.04
C LYS A 229 19.84 8.94 -4.79
N LYS A 230 19.31 7.80 -4.32
CA LYS A 230 18.21 7.12 -4.98
C LYS A 230 17.45 6.21 -4.00
N MET A 231 16.13 6.18 -4.16
CA MET A 231 15.26 5.17 -3.59
C MET A 231 14.73 4.26 -4.69
N VAL A 232 14.69 2.95 -4.46
CA VAL A 232 14.03 1.99 -5.35
C VAL A 232 12.98 1.25 -4.52
N ALA A 233 11.74 1.24 -4.98
CA ALA A 233 10.60 0.77 -4.21
C ALA A 233 9.72 -0.16 -5.04
N ALA A 234 9.82 -1.48 -4.80
CA ALA A 234 9.01 -2.51 -5.44
C ALA A 234 7.84 -2.89 -4.54
N HIS A 235 6.63 -2.80 -5.07
CA HIS A 235 5.39 -3.07 -4.34
C HIS A 235 4.49 -4.02 -5.11
N ASP A 236 4.08 -5.09 -4.45
CA ASP A 236 2.99 -5.95 -4.90
C ASP A 236 1.65 -5.25 -4.65
N VAL A 237 0.90 -5.06 -5.71
CA VAL A 237 -0.41 -4.39 -5.72
C VAL A 237 -1.54 -5.35 -6.11
N GLY A 238 -1.24 -6.66 -6.19
CA GLY A 238 -2.12 -7.63 -6.82
C GLY A 238 -2.29 -7.31 -8.30
N LYS A 239 -3.44 -6.78 -8.68
CA LYS A 239 -3.68 -6.21 -10.02
C LYS A 239 -3.76 -4.69 -9.95
N ALA A 240 -2.87 -4.00 -10.66
CA ALA A 240 -2.94 -2.54 -10.73
C ALA A 240 -4.18 -2.09 -11.52
N ILE A 241 -5.15 -1.47 -10.85
CA ILE A 241 -6.33 -0.88 -11.51
C ILE A 241 -5.93 0.42 -12.22
N ASN A 242 -5.08 1.23 -11.57
CA ASN A 242 -4.51 2.44 -12.14
C ASN A 242 -2.99 2.46 -11.87
N PRO A 243 -2.15 2.00 -12.81
CA PRO A 243 -0.70 1.94 -12.62
C PRO A 243 -0.07 3.28 -12.23
N LEU A 244 -0.46 4.37 -12.89
CA LEU A 244 0.07 5.70 -12.60
C LEU A 244 -0.25 6.17 -11.18
N SER A 245 -1.48 5.89 -10.69
CA SER A 245 -1.85 6.19 -9.31
C SER A 245 -1.10 5.30 -8.32
N CYS A 246 -0.82 4.04 -8.67
CA CYS A 246 0.02 3.16 -7.85
C CYS A 246 1.45 3.71 -7.70
N GLU A 247 2.06 4.14 -8.79
CA GLU A 247 3.38 4.79 -8.77
C GLU A 247 3.38 6.03 -7.88
N GLY A 248 2.40 6.93 -8.06
CA GLY A 248 2.27 8.14 -7.22
C GLY A 248 2.05 7.85 -5.74
N GLN A 249 1.34 6.76 -5.38
CA GLN A 249 1.18 6.32 -3.99
C GLN A 249 2.51 5.78 -3.43
N ILE A 250 3.28 5.03 -4.23
CA ILE A 250 4.61 4.53 -3.83
C ILE A 250 5.56 5.71 -3.57
N GLU A 251 5.66 6.63 -4.50
CA GLU A 251 6.52 7.82 -4.37
C GLU A 251 6.14 8.66 -3.14
N GLY A 252 4.85 8.95 -2.98
CA GLY A 252 4.34 9.72 -1.84
C GLY A 252 4.60 9.04 -0.50
N GLY A 253 4.41 7.72 -0.40
CA GLY A 253 4.69 6.95 0.81
C GLY A 253 6.18 6.92 1.16
N VAL A 254 7.05 6.76 0.17
CA VAL A 254 8.51 6.83 0.34
C VAL A 254 8.91 8.20 0.89
N VAL A 255 8.46 9.30 0.28
CA VAL A 255 8.77 10.66 0.75
C VAL A 255 8.27 10.91 2.17
N MET A 256 7.05 10.48 2.49
CA MET A 256 6.50 10.57 3.84
C MET A 256 7.42 9.88 4.85
N SER A 257 7.86 8.66 4.55
CA SER A 257 8.70 7.89 5.48
C SER A 257 10.16 8.31 5.48
N MET A 258 10.66 8.99 4.44
CA MET A 258 11.95 9.68 4.48
C MET A 258 11.94 10.77 5.55
N GLY A 259 10.87 11.56 5.64
CA GLY A 259 10.69 12.56 6.69
C GLY A 259 10.68 11.91 8.08
N TYR A 260 9.88 10.86 8.27
CA TYR A 260 9.85 10.07 9.49
C TYR A 260 11.22 9.51 9.89
N ALA A 261 12.00 9.06 8.92
CA ALA A 261 13.33 8.50 9.16
C ALA A 261 14.38 9.55 9.54
N LEU A 262 14.31 10.77 9.00
CA LEU A 262 15.46 11.68 8.97
C LEU A 262 15.23 13.04 9.63
N THR A 263 14.03 13.60 9.56
CA THR A 263 13.84 15.03 9.84
C THR A 263 12.62 15.37 10.67
N GLU A 264 11.59 14.53 10.66
CA GLU A 264 10.32 14.87 11.31
C GLU A 264 10.39 14.68 12.81
N GLN A 265 9.94 15.71 13.54
CA GLN A 265 9.75 15.67 14.98
C GLN A 265 8.46 16.38 15.36
N TYR A 266 7.75 15.81 16.31
CA TYR A 266 6.58 16.39 16.92
C TYR A 266 6.81 16.52 18.44
N PRO A 267 7.63 17.53 18.87
CA PRO A 267 8.01 17.67 20.26
C PRO A 267 6.82 18.08 21.12
N LEU A 268 6.71 17.45 22.27
CA LEU A 268 5.68 17.72 23.27
C LEU A 268 6.32 18.17 24.59
N ASP A 269 5.72 19.13 25.21
CA ASP A 269 5.97 19.49 26.60
C ASP A 269 4.70 19.24 27.43
N HIS A 270 4.77 18.34 28.42
CA HIS A 270 3.62 17.91 29.22
C HIS A 270 2.35 17.62 28.37
N GLY A 271 2.51 16.93 27.24
CA GLY A 271 1.43 16.56 26.31
C GLY A 271 0.96 17.69 25.39
N LYS A 272 1.59 18.86 25.41
CA LYS A 272 1.27 19.99 24.52
C LYS A 272 2.32 20.13 23.43
N PRO A 273 1.92 20.26 22.14
CA PRO A 273 2.85 20.51 21.05
C PRO A 273 3.64 21.81 21.27
N THR A 274 4.97 21.74 21.10
CA THR A 274 5.87 22.90 21.16
C THR A 274 6.35 23.36 19.80
N ALA A 275 6.24 22.51 18.77
CA ALA A 275 6.56 22.88 17.40
C ALA A 275 5.47 23.75 16.77
N LYS A 276 5.88 24.76 16.00
CA LYS A 276 4.98 25.57 15.20
C LYS A 276 4.64 24.83 13.88
N TYR A 277 3.45 25.11 13.35
CA TYR A 277 3.08 24.64 12.02
C TYR A 277 4.15 25.04 10.98
N GLY A 278 4.51 24.09 10.11
CA GLY A 278 5.56 24.29 9.11
C GLY A 278 7.00 24.08 9.59
N THR A 279 7.23 23.80 10.91
CA THR A 279 8.57 23.52 11.47
C THR A 279 8.76 22.06 11.86
N LEU A 280 7.85 21.16 11.45
CA LEU A 280 7.88 19.73 11.82
C LEU A 280 8.96 18.93 11.09
N GLY A 281 9.68 19.50 10.14
CA GLY A 281 10.76 18.83 9.42
C GLY A 281 10.32 18.04 8.18
N LEU A 282 9.14 18.33 7.63
CA LEU A 282 8.68 17.68 6.39
C LEU A 282 9.66 17.92 5.23
N PHE A 283 9.94 16.91 4.43
CA PHE A 283 10.72 17.03 3.21
C PHE A 283 10.08 18.02 2.23
N ARG A 284 10.92 18.83 1.59
CA ARG A 284 10.52 19.78 0.54
C ARG A 284 10.83 19.19 -0.82
N SER A 285 10.10 19.61 -1.85
CA SER A 285 10.23 19.07 -3.22
C SER A 285 11.67 19.07 -3.76
N HIS A 286 12.46 20.11 -3.46
CA HIS A 286 13.87 20.21 -3.86
C HIS A 286 14.83 19.27 -3.09
N GLN A 287 14.36 18.62 -2.05
CA GLN A 287 15.14 17.66 -1.24
C GLN A 287 14.88 16.21 -1.63
N ILE A 288 13.86 15.96 -2.47
CA ILE A 288 13.44 14.62 -2.87
C ILE A 288 14.47 14.07 -3.86
N PRO A 289 15.07 12.89 -3.58
CA PRO A 289 15.99 12.22 -4.51
C PRO A 289 15.21 11.59 -5.67
N GLU A 290 15.93 10.96 -6.59
CA GLU A 290 15.31 10.04 -7.55
C GLU A 290 14.59 8.89 -6.82
N ILE A 291 13.32 8.67 -7.15
CA ILE A 291 12.53 7.54 -6.66
C ILE A 291 12.12 6.68 -7.85
N LYS A 292 12.57 5.42 -7.86
CA LYS A 292 12.16 4.43 -8.84
C LYS A 292 11.07 3.56 -8.23
N ALA A 293 9.82 3.85 -8.57
CA ALA A 293 8.69 2.99 -8.25
C ALA A 293 8.65 1.79 -9.21
N ILE A 294 8.40 0.60 -8.67
CA ILE A 294 8.21 -0.65 -9.42
C ILE A 294 6.91 -1.29 -8.94
N VAL A 295 5.93 -1.34 -9.82
CA VAL A 295 4.63 -1.96 -9.56
C VAL A 295 4.70 -3.43 -9.96
N ILE A 296 4.42 -4.33 -9.03
CA ILE A 296 4.37 -5.77 -9.25
C ILE A 296 2.92 -6.21 -9.31
N ASP A 297 2.50 -6.75 -10.44
CA ASP A 297 1.21 -7.43 -10.61
C ASP A 297 1.36 -8.90 -10.19
N LYS A 298 0.85 -9.29 -9.03
CA LYS A 298 0.80 -10.68 -8.56
C LYS A 298 -0.65 -11.17 -8.55
N PRO A 299 -1.11 -11.83 -9.62
CA PRO A 299 -2.49 -12.30 -9.70
C PRO A 299 -2.74 -13.46 -8.72
N GLY A 300 -4.00 -13.65 -8.35
CA GLY A 300 -4.45 -14.77 -7.50
C GLY A 300 -5.63 -14.43 -6.62
N LEU A 301 -5.83 -13.16 -6.29
CA LEU A 301 -6.97 -12.70 -5.49
C LEU A 301 -8.24 -12.62 -6.36
N ASN A 302 -9.33 -13.26 -5.92
CA ASN A 302 -10.62 -13.26 -6.63
C ASN A 302 -11.59 -12.16 -6.13
N LEU A 303 -11.06 -11.04 -5.66
CA LEU A 303 -11.82 -9.88 -5.19
C LEU A 303 -11.34 -8.63 -5.92
N ALA A 304 -12.22 -7.66 -6.15
CA ALA A 304 -11.90 -6.35 -6.72
C ALA A 304 -10.99 -6.43 -7.96
N ASN A 305 -11.27 -7.36 -8.89
CA ASN A 305 -10.44 -7.66 -10.08
C ASN A 305 -8.97 -8.05 -9.74
N GLY A 306 -8.71 -8.54 -8.55
CA GLY A 306 -7.37 -8.93 -8.08
C GLY A 306 -6.57 -7.82 -7.41
N ALA A 307 -7.15 -6.63 -7.22
CA ALA A 307 -6.43 -5.50 -6.64
C ALA A 307 -6.25 -5.63 -5.13
N ILE A 308 -5.09 -5.24 -4.63
CA ILE A 308 -4.75 -5.11 -3.21
C ILE A 308 -4.54 -3.63 -2.88
N GLY A 309 -5.03 -3.17 -1.72
CA GLY A 309 -4.83 -1.79 -1.28
C GLY A 309 -3.38 -1.52 -0.86
N ILE A 310 -2.82 -0.39 -1.32
CA ILE A 310 -1.42 0.00 -1.09
C ILE A 310 -1.25 1.33 -0.35
N GLY A 311 -2.30 1.84 0.29
CA GLY A 311 -2.27 3.17 0.92
C GLY A 311 -1.25 3.31 2.05
N GLU A 312 -0.96 2.25 2.79
CA GLU A 312 -0.08 2.31 3.97
C GLU A 312 1.28 1.65 3.74
N ILE A 313 1.33 0.53 3.00
CA ILE A 313 2.56 -0.26 2.82
C ILE A 313 3.69 0.56 2.18
N THR A 314 3.35 1.55 1.38
CA THR A 314 4.30 2.40 0.66
C THR A 314 5.24 3.19 1.56
N SER A 315 4.84 3.44 2.83
CA SER A 315 5.63 4.16 3.83
C SER A 315 6.29 3.25 4.89
N ILE A 316 6.16 1.92 4.78
CA ILE A 316 6.56 1.04 5.88
C ILE A 316 8.06 0.68 5.85
N PRO A 317 8.65 0.15 4.75
CA PRO A 317 10.02 -0.32 4.77
C PRO A 317 11.08 0.77 4.54
N THR A 318 10.68 2.02 4.27
CA THR A 318 11.59 3.11 3.93
C THR A 318 12.59 3.43 5.05
N ALA A 319 12.10 3.62 6.29
CA ALA A 319 12.97 4.00 7.40
C ALA A 319 14.06 2.96 7.72
N PRO A 320 13.76 1.66 7.83
CA PRO A 320 14.81 0.66 8.05
C PRO A 320 15.75 0.50 6.86
N ALA A 321 15.29 0.69 5.60
CA ALA A 321 16.17 0.70 4.44
C ALA A 321 17.19 1.86 4.51
N ILE A 322 16.74 3.06 4.91
CA ILE A 322 17.62 4.22 5.11
C ILE A 322 18.59 3.97 6.26
N ALA A 323 18.14 3.45 7.39
CA ALA A 323 19.01 3.16 8.54
C ALA A 323 20.13 2.16 8.18
N GLN A 324 19.80 1.13 7.40
CA GLN A 324 20.80 0.16 6.92
C GLN A 324 21.79 0.79 5.94
N ALA A 325 21.33 1.70 5.06
CA ALA A 325 22.22 2.41 4.15
C ALA A 325 23.22 3.27 4.93
N TYR A 326 22.80 3.97 6.00
CA TYR A 326 23.69 4.72 6.86
C TYR A 326 24.67 3.82 7.61
N TYR A 327 24.22 2.67 8.12
CA TYR A 327 25.14 1.70 8.71
C TYR A 327 26.23 1.24 7.72
N ARG A 328 25.90 1.06 6.44
CA ARG A 328 26.90 0.75 5.39
C ARG A 328 27.77 1.94 5.02
N TYR A 329 27.34 3.15 5.31
CA TYR A 329 28.08 4.39 5.06
C TYR A 329 29.16 4.66 6.12
N ASP A 330 28.81 4.57 7.41
CA ASP A 330 29.67 5.02 8.52
C ASP A 330 29.89 3.97 9.63
N GLY A 331 29.24 2.81 9.55
CA GLY A 331 29.35 1.73 10.54
C GLY A 331 28.54 1.95 11.82
N GLU A 332 27.79 3.08 11.93
CA GLU A 332 27.01 3.39 13.13
C GLU A 332 25.60 2.78 13.05
N ARG A 333 25.25 1.91 14.01
CA ARG A 333 23.90 1.35 14.14
C ARG A 333 22.98 2.30 14.88
N ARG A 334 22.07 2.92 14.17
CA ARG A 334 21.05 3.82 14.70
C ARG A 334 19.78 3.04 15.03
N ARG A 335 19.27 3.21 16.26
CA ARG A 335 18.10 2.47 16.79
C ARG A 335 16.94 3.36 17.22
N SER A 336 17.02 4.64 16.92
CA SER A 336 15.97 5.63 17.18
C SER A 336 15.70 6.48 15.95
N LEU A 337 14.50 7.03 15.89
CA LEU A 337 14.06 7.92 14.80
C LEU A 337 13.64 9.29 15.36
N PRO A 338 13.88 10.36 14.60
CA PRO A 338 14.66 10.42 13.37
C PRO A 338 16.13 10.10 13.62
N LEU A 339 16.79 9.54 12.59
CA LEU A 339 18.18 9.10 12.68
C LEU A 339 19.11 10.28 13.00
N ASP A 340 20.00 10.09 13.98
CA ASP A 340 21.04 11.05 14.33
C ASP A 340 22.25 10.96 13.39
N HIS A 341 23.10 12.00 13.42
CA HIS A 341 24.35 12.06 12.64
C HIS A 341 24.17 11.84 11.15
N THR A 342 23.14 12.49 10.57
CA THR A 342 22.88 12.46 9.13
C THR A 342 22.99 13.86 8.54
N PRO A 343 23.24 14.01 7.22
CA PRO A 343 23.26 15.32 6.57
C PRO A 343 21.93 16.10 6.60
N TYR A 344 20.86 15.46 7.00
CA TYR A 344 19.51 16.02 7.07
C TYR A 344 19.15 16.60 8.44
N LYS A 345 19.84 16.17 9.49
CA LYS A 345 19.62 16.66 10.85
C LYS A 345 20.64 17.77 11.12
N LYS A 346 20.14 18.97 11.41
CA LYS A 346 20.97 20.11 11.84
C LYS A 346 21.21 20.06 13.35
#